data_b124a5257f7bbfe73cbc985b5fc9fef9
#
_entry.id   b124a5257f7bbfe73cbc985b5fc9fef9
#
_cell.length_a   1.000
_cell.length_b   1.000
_cell.length_c   1.000
_cell.angle_alpha   90.00
_cell.angle_beta   90.00
_cell.angle_gamma   90.00
#
_symmetry.space_group_name_H-M   'P 1'
#
loop_
_entity.id
_entity.type
_entity.pdbx_description
1 polymer ?
#
loop_
_entity_poly.entity_id
_entity_poly.type
_entity_poly.pdbx_seq_one_letter_code
_entity_poly.pdbx_strand_id
1 'polypeptide(L)'
;AANHTMPSVGGSFRVMQAASRIGAATKHAGVIGNGPWASLIRKALNDNGIEHIGQDRIDADSGFRLVLNDSERKTFVATYGAESQGNENTFDCVEPGEGDVVHISANTLMDHSASGIDAFLHRTSSDPTTRDYSIVLNPTNTLHMVSDHLLEDLVLVRPIWSCNRQEARTLADRLGVFVDDSLSMTVGGGFDDSMKALCN
;
A
#
# COMPACT_ATOMS: atom_id res chain seq x y z
N ALA A 1 -11.19 -26.49 -17.06
CA ALA A 1 -11.15 -25.26 -17.85
C ALA A 1 -11.75 -24.14 -17.01
N ALA A 2 -11.16 -22.94 -17.02
CA ALA A 2 -11.73 -21.78 -16.35
C ALA A 2 -13.00 -21.34 -17.07
N ASN A 3 -14.11 -21.23 -16.35
CA ASN A 3 -15.40 -20.83 -16.92
C ASN A 3 -15.53 -19.31 -17.08
N HIS A 4 -14.76 -18.55 -16.32
CA HIS A 4 -14.74 -17.09 -16.37
C HIS A 4 -13.33 -16.56 -16.05
N THR A 5 -12.88 -15.60 -16.85
CA THR A 5 -11.66 -14.84 -16.60
C THR A 5 -12.01 -13.36 -16.58
N MET A 6 -11.70 -12.67 -15.50
CA MET A 6 -11.98 -11.25 -15.36
C MET A 6 -10.70 -10.53 -14.93
N PRO A 7 -10.06 -9.76 -15.81
CA PRO A 7 -8.92 -8.93 -15.45
C PRO A 7 -9.39 -7.73 -14.63
N SER A 8 -8.66 -7.40 -13.57
CA SER A 8 -8.89 -6.20 -12.80
C SER A 8 -7.56 -5.65 -12.29
N VAL A 9 -7.44 -4.34 -12.17
CA VAL A 9 -6.29 -3.71 -11.54
C VAL A 9 -6.42 -3.86 -10.02
N GLY A 10 -5.35 -4.30 -9.39
CA GLY A 10 -5.28 -4.59 -7.95
C GLY A 10 -4.51 -3.53 -7.16
N GLY A 11 -4.08 -3.93 -5.97
CA GLY A 11 -3.28 -3.08 -5.09
C GLY A 11 -4.00 -1.79 -4.69
N SER A 12 -3.26 -0.70 -4.63
CA SER A 12 -3.77 0.63 -4.26
C SER A 12 -4.78 1.21 -5.25
N PHE A 13 -4.94 0.63 -6.46
CA PHE A 13 -5.89 1.13 -7.45
C PHE A 13 -7.31 1.25 -6.91
N ARG A 14 -7.77 0.32 -6.08
CA ARG A 14 -9.13 0.37 -5.51
C ARG A 14 -9.33 1.55 -4.58
N VAL A 15 -8.30 1.91 -3.81
CA VAL A 15 -8.32 3.10 -2.94
C VAL A 15 -8.37 4.35 -3.80
N MET A 16 -7.50 4.46 -4.80
CA MET A 16 -7.46 5.57 -5.74
C MET A 16 -8.79 5.73 -6.50
N GLN A 17 -9.37 4.62 -6.98
CA GLN A 17 -10.66 4.62 -7.66
C GLN A 17 -11.79 5.12 -6.74
N ALA A 18 -11.80 4.70 -5.48
CA ALA A 18 -12.78 5.18 -4.51
C ALA A 18 -12.63 6.68 -4.24
N ALA A 19 -11.40 7.15 -4.04
CA ALA A 19 -11.10 8.57 -3.84
C ALA A 19 -11.51 9.42 -5.04
N SER A 20 -11.16 9.00 -6.26
CA SER A 20 -11.56 9.69 -7.49
C SER A 20 -13.09 9.78 -7.63
N ARG A 21 -13.83 8.70 -7.31
CA ARG A 21 -15.29 8.68 -7.41
C ARG A 21 -16.01 9.64 -6.45
N ILE A 22 -15.38 9.98 -5.35
CA ILE A 22 -15.90 11.03 -4.42
C ILE A 22 -15.36 12.42 -4.75
N GLY A 23 -14.65 12.58 -5.87
CA GLY A 23 -14.19 13.86 -6.37
C GLY A 23 -12.81 14.29 -5.91
N ALA A 24 -12.04 13.43 -5.22
CA ALA A 24 -10.66 13.76 -4.86
C ALA A 24 -9.74 13.70 -6.09
N ALA A 25 -8.88 14.70 -6.25
CA ALA A 25 -7.79 14.66 -7.21
C ALA A 25 -6.81 13.53 -6.79
N THR A 26 -6.61 12.56 -7.69
CA THR A 26 -5.89 11.34 -7.33
C THR A 26 -4.72 11.10 -8.27
N LYS A 27 -3.55 10.78 -7.71
CA LYS A 27 -2.32 10.52 -8.45
C LYS A 27 -1.77 9.15 -8.11
N HIS A 28 -1.21 8.49 -9.11
CA HIS A 28 -0.51 7.21 -8.97
C HIS A 28 0.99 7.42 -9.16
N ALA A 29 1.79 7.12 -8.13
CA ALA A 29 3.23 7.30 -8.13
C ALA A 29 4.04 6.00 -8.30
N GLY A 30 3.39 4.84 -8.35
CA GLY A 30 4.08 3.56 -8.54
C GLY A 30 4.69 3.41 -9.93
N VAL A 31 5.64 2.50 -10.07
CA VAL A 31 6.26 2.19 -11.36
C VAL A 31 5.27 1.43 -12.25
N ILE A 32 5.17 1.82 -13.52
CA ILE A 32 4.40 1.09 -14.54
C ILE A 32 5.35 0.62 -15.64
N GLY A 33 5.17 -0.61 -16.07
CA GLY A 33 5.95 -1.21 -17.15
C GLY A 33 5.49 -0.82 -18.56
N ASN A 34 5.94 -1.60 -19.54
CA ASN A 34 5.58 -1.46 -20.94
C ASN A 34 5.19 -2.82 -21.52
N GLY A 35 3.88 -3.03 -21.72
CA GLY A 35 3.33 -4.28 -22.23
C GLY A 35 1.82 -4.37 -22.04
N PRO A 36 1.23 -5.55 -22.27
CA PRO A 36 -0.20 -5.76 -22.15
C PRO A 36 -0.78 -5.47 -20.76
N TRP A 37 -0.09 -5.86 -19.69
CA TRP A 37 -0.54 -5.62 -18.32
C TRP A 37 -0.40 -4.15 -17.93
N ALA A 38 0.70 -3.51 -18.30
CA ALA A 38 0.89 -2.07 -18.13
C ALA A 38 -0.18 -1.26 -18.87
N SER A 39 -0.57 -1.69 -20.08
CA SER A 39 -1.63 -1.05 -20.87
C SER A 39 -2.99 -1.14 -20.17
N LEU A 40 -3.30 -2.27 -19.51
CA LEU A 40 -4.51 -2.41 -18.69
C LEU A 40 -4.50 -1.46 -17.50
N ILE A 41 -3.35 -1.31 -16.84
CA ILE A 41 -3.20 -0.38 -15.71
C ILE A 41 -3.44 1.04 -16.18
N ARG A 42 -2.73 1.49 -17.25
CA ARG A 42 -2.89 2.85 -17.78
C ARG A 42 -4.33 3.15 -18.20
N LYS A 43 -4.96 2.17 -18.88
CA LYS A 43 -6.38 2.32 -19.24
C LYS A 43 -7.26 2.50 -18.01
N ALA A 44 -7.06 1.69 -16.98
CA ALA A 44 -7.85 1.80 -15.75
C ALA A 44 -7.64 3.12 -15.01
N LEU A 45 -6.40 3.63 -14.97
CA LEU A 45 -6.11 4.95 -14.41
C LEU A 45 -6.83 6.05 -15.19
N ASN A 46 -6.70 6.08 -16.51
CA ASN A 46 -7.37 7.04 -17.38
C ASN A 46 -8.89 7.00 -17.28
N ASP A 47 -9.50 5.82 -17.30
CA ASP A 47 -10.94 5.64 -17.18
C ASP A 47 -11.51 6.16 -15.85
N ASN A 48 -10.67 6.32 -14.83
CA ASN A 48 -11.04 6.84 -13.51
C ASN A 48 -10.47 8.24 -13.21
N GLY A 49 -9.87 8.91 -14.19
CA GLY A 49 -9.32 10.25 -14.02
C GLY A 49 -8.14 10.31 -13.03
N ILE A 50 -7.39 9.21 -12.89
CA ILE A 50 -6.23 9.12 -12.01
C ILE A 50 -4.99 9.45 -12.82
N GLU A 51 -4.26 10.49 -12.41
CA GLU A 51 -3.02 10.91 -13.05
C GLU A 51 -1.88 9.95 -12.68
N HIS A 52 -1.11 9.50 -13.67
CA HIS A 52 0.14 8.77 -13.41
C HIS A 52 1.31 9.75 -13.41
N ILE A 53 1.98 9.86 -12.24
CA ILE A 53 3.15 10.73 -12.04
C ILE A 53 4.43 9.92 -11.78
N GLY A 54 4.32 8.60 -11.62
CA GLY A 54 5.42 7.71 -11.31
C GLY A 54 6.32 7.41 -12.52
N GLN A 55 7.31 6.57 -12.28
CA GLN A 55 8.27 6.18 -13.31
C GLN A 55 7.67 5.15 -14.28
N ASP A 56 7.98 5.31 -15.56
CA ASP A 56 7.71 4.31 -16.60
C ASP A 56 8.97 3.48 -16.90
N ARG A 57 8.80 2.15 -16.95
CA ARG A 57 9.85 1.20 -17.37
C ARG A 57 9.52 0.65 -18.75
N ILE A 58 10.48 0.76 -19.67
CA ILE A 58 10.29 0.32 -21.06
C ILE A 58 10.79 -1.10 -21.31
N ASP A 59 11.58 -1.64 -20.41
CA ASP A 59 12.32 -2.90 -20.51
C ASP A 59 11.59 -4.09 -19.87
N ALA A 60 10.49 -3.85 -19.17
CA ALA A 60 9.67 -4.88 -18.55
C ALA A 60 8.18 -4.52 -18.57
N ASP A 61 7.30 -5.52 -18.62
CA ASP A 61 5.87 -5.31 -18.37
C ASP A 61 5.59 -5.23 -16.87
N SER A 62 4.42 -4.77 -16.50
CA SER A 62 3.93 -4.84 -15.11
C SER A 62 3.59 -6.28 -14.73
N GLY A 63 3.79 -6.61 -13.48
CA GLY A 63 3.45 -7.92 -12.94
C GLY A 63 1.93 -8.17 -12.85
N PHE A 64 1.56 -9.42 -12.65
CA PHE A 64 0.17 -9.80 -12.45
C PHE A 64 0.03 -10.87 -11.38
N ARG A 65 -1.18 -10.97 -10.84
CA ARG A 65 -1.57 -12.06 -9.94
C ARG A 65 -2.76 -12.79 -10.53
N LEU A 66 -2.58 -14.09 -10.79
CA LEU A 66 -3.65 -14.99 -11.16
C LEU A 66 -4.30 -15.57 -9.90
N VAL A 67 -5.61 -15.45 -9.79
CA VAL A 67 -6.38 -16.06 -8.71
C VAL A 67 -7.20 -17.19 -9.32
N LEU A 68 -6.81 -18.42 -9.00
CA LEU A 68 -7.57 -19.61 -9.36
C LEU A 68 -8.51 -19.93 -8.19
N ASN A 69 -9.80 -19.86 -8.45
CA ASN A 69 -10.83 -20.12 -7.44
C ASN A 69 -11.65 -21.34 -7.88
N ASP A 70 -11.58 -22.38 -7.10
CA ASP A 70 -12.51 -23.52 -7.20
C ASP A 70 -13.44 -23.55 -5.97
N SER A 71 -14.29 -24.57 -5.87
CA SER A 71 -15.28 -24.67 -4.79
C SER A 71 -14.66 -24.80 -3.39
N GLU A 72 -13.38 -25.18 -3.28
CA GLU A 72 -12.75 -25.52 -2.01
C GLU A 72 -11.51 -24.66 -1.71
N ARG A 73 -10.83 -24.16 -2.75
CA ARG A 73 -9.52 -23.51 -2.61
C ARG A 73 -9.38 -22.28 -3.48
N LYS A 74 -8.60 -21.33 -2.94
CA LYS A 74 -8.05 -20.21 -3.72
C LYS A 74 -6.55 -20.42 -3.86
N THR A 75 -6.08 -20.50 -5.09
CA THR A 75 -4.64 -20.58 -5.40
C THR A 75 -4.21 -19.28 -6.04
N PHE A 76 -3.08 -18.76 -5.60
CA PHE A 76 -2.51 -17.51 -6.11
C PHE A 76 -1.21 -17.84 -6.83
N VAL A 77 -1.09 -17.33 -8.06
CA VAL A 77 0.16 -17.33 -8.82
C VAL A 77 0.47 -15.89 -9.17
N ALA A 78 1.62 -15.40 -8.74
CA ALA A 78 2.03 -14.02 -8.97
C ALA A 78 3.32 -13.98 -9.78
N THR A 79 3.44 -12.97 -10.65
CA THR A 79 4.69 -12.54 -11.25
C THR A 79 4.99 -11.14 -10.77
N TYR A 80 6.27 -10.85 -10.61
CA TYR A 80 6.77 -9.51 -10.38
C TYR A 80 7.23 -8.92 -11.71
N GLY A 81 6.95 -7.66 -11.94
CA GLY A 81 7.30 -6.94 -13.15
C GLY A 81 8.02 -5.64 -12.85
N ALA A 82 7.79 -4.65 -13.67
CA ALA A 82 8.42 -3.33 -13.56
C ALA A 82 8.23 -2.67 -12.18
N GLU A 83 7.08 -2.91 -11.53
CA GLU A 83 6.75 -2.37 -10.20
C GLU A 83 7.71 -2.84 -9.11
N SER A 84 8.39 -3.99 -9.30
CA SER A 84 9.38 -4.50 -8.36
C SER A 84 10.80 -4.00 -8.61
N GLN A 85 11.00 -3.18 -9.63
CA GLN A 85 12.32 -2.69 -10.05
C GLN A 85 12.56 -1.23 -9.68
N GLY A 86 11.95 -0.76 -8.61
CA GLY A 86 12.17 0.57 -8.07
C GLY A 86 13.57 0.75 -7.47
N ASN A 87 13.87 1.99 -7.09
CA ASN A 87 15.09 2.39 -6.39
C ASN A 87 14.79 3.55 -5.42
N GLU A 88 15.80 4.08 -4.78
CA GLU A 88 15.68 5.20 -3.85
C GLU A 88 15.01 6.46 -4.43
N ASN A 89 15.10 6.68 -5.74
CA ASN A 89 14.52 7.84 -6.40
C ASN A 89 13.10 7.56 -6.97
N THR A 90 12.55 6.38 -6.73
CA THR A 90 11.27 5.94 -7.33
C THR A 90 10.12 6.90 -7.02
N PHE A 91 10.11 7.48 -5.83
CA PHE A 91 9.05 8.37 -5.36
C PHE A 91 9.47 9.85 -5.28
N ASP A 92 10.53 10.27 -5.98
CA ASP A 92 10.94 11.68 -6.03
C ASP A 92 9.87 12.60 -6.62
N CYS A 93 8.99 12.04 -7.45
CA CYS A 93 7.84 12.74 -8.03
C CYS A 93 6.70 13.01 -7.01
N VAL A 94 6.77 12.45 -5.81
CA VAL A 94 5.74 12.63 -4.78
C VAL A 94 6.07 13.86 -3.94
N GLU A 95 5.34 14.94 -4.18
CA GLU A 95 5.45 16.22 -3.47
C GLU A 95 4.07 16.57 -2.89
N PRO A 96 3.70 16.02 -1.73
CA PRO A 96 2.41 16.30 -1.12
C PRO A 96 2.38 17.71 -0.53
N GLY A 97 1.24 18.38 -0.69
CA GLY A 97 0.95 19.67 -0.09
C GLY A 97 -0.04 19.60 1.06
N GLU A 98 -0.39 20.78 1.59
CA GLU A 98 -1.32 20.91 2.71
C GLU A 98 -2.66 20.19 2.45
N GLY A 99 -3.04 19.33 3.36
CA GLY A 99 -4.28 18.55 3.30
C GLY A 99 -4.25 17.31 2.39
N ASP A 100 -3.13 17.04 1.71
CA ASP A 100 -2.99 15.85 0.89
C ASP A 100 -2.93 14.57 1.74
N VAL A 101 -3.20 13.44 1.09
CA VAL A 101 -3.11 12.11 1.69
C VAL A 101 -2.19 11.24 0.83
N VAL A 102 -1.07 10.83 1.40
CA VAL A 102 -0.16 9.84 0.79
C VAL A 102 -0.56 8.46 1.27
N HIS A 103 -1.05 7.61 0.35
CA HIS A 103 -1.41 6.23 0.66
C HIS A 103 -0.26 5.28 0.27
N ILE A 104 0.24 4.53 1.24
CA ILE A 104 1.29 3.52 1.07
C ILE A 104 0.69 2.13 1.28
N SER A 105 0.89 1.23 0.31
CA SER A 105 0.55 -0.19 0.45
C SER A 105 1.80 -0.99 0.81
N ALA A 106 1.70 -1.87 1.81
CA ALA A 106 2.83 -2.69 2.22
C ALA A 106 3.38 -3.63 1.13
N ASN A 107 2.65 -3.83 0.03
CA ASN A 107 3.20 -4.55 -1.12
C ASN A 107 4.42 -3.84 -1.72
N THR A 108 4.52 -2.52 -1.60
CA THR A 108 5.68 -1.73 -2.07
C THR A 108 6.86 -1.77 -1.09
N LEU A 109 6.68 -2.34 0.10
CA LEU A 109 7.70 -2.39 1.16
C LEU A 109 8.54 -3.67 1.12
N MET A 110 8.32 -4.55 0.15
CA MET A 110 8.94 -5.88 0.09
C MET A 110 9.93 -6.07 -1.06
N ASP A 111 9.99 -5.13 -1.98
CA ASP A 111 10.83 -5.19 -3.17
C ASP A 111 11.80 -3.99 -3.25
N HIS A 112 12.42 -3.79 -4.38
CA HIS A 112 13.34 -2.67 -4.57
C HIS A 112 12.68 -1.28 -4.41
N SER A 113 11.36 -1.18 -4.52
CA SER A 113 10.62 0.07 -4.24
C SER A 113 10.62 0.43 -2.75
N ALA A 114 10.94 -0.53 -1.88
CA ALA A 114 11.10 -0.28 -0.44
C ALA A 114 12.15 0.80 -0.16
N SER A 115 13.26 0.82 -0.91
CA SER A 115 14.28 1.87 -0.77
C SER A 115 13.77 3.26 -1.15
N GLY A 116 12.85 3.35 -2.11
CA GLY A 116 12.21 4.62 -2.46
C GLY A 116 11.21 5.10 -1.39
N ILE A 117 10.49 4.17 -0.74
CA ILE A 117 9.66 4.50 0.42
C ILE A 117 10.53 4.97 1.58
N ASP A 118 11.60 4.24 1.90
CA ASP A 118 12.57 4.63 2.93
C ASP A 118 13.10 6.05 2.69
N ALA A 119 13.57 6.34 1.47
CA ALA A 119 14.03 7.68 1.08
C ALA A 119 12.93 8.75 1.22
N PHE A 120 11.67 8.42 0.89
CA PHE A 120 10.53 9.33 1.07
C PHE A 120 10.27 9.63 2.55
N LEU A 121 10.32 8.61 3.42
CA LEU A 121 10.07 8.78 4.85
C LEU A 121 11.14 9.64 5.54
N HIS A 122 12.38 9.60 5.06
CA HIS A 122 13.50 10.39 5.59
C HIS A 122 13.57 11.84 5.08
N ARG A 123 12.64 12.28 4.22
CA ARG A 123 12.58 13.69 3.80
C ARG A 123 12.17 14.57 4.98
N THR A 124 12.73 15.78 5.04
CA THR A 124 12.31 16.78 6.02
C THR A 124 10.81 17.07 5.94
N SER A 125 10.22 17.03 4.74
CA SER A 125 8.79 17.19 4.53
C SER A 125 7.93 16.05 5.08
N SER A 126 8.53 14.90 5.43
CA SER A 126 7.83 13.76 6.02
C SER A 126 7.84 13.75 7.55
N ASP A 127 8.53 14.69 8.19
CA ASP A 127 8.57 14.83 9.65
C ASP A 127 7.16 15.01 10.21
N PRO A 128 6.69 14.13 11.12
CA PRO A 128 5.33 14.15 11.65
C PRO A 128 5.02 15.40 12.49
N THR A 129 6.03 16.17 12.88
CA THR A 129 5.87 17.39 13.68
C THR A 129 5.66 18.64 12.82
N THR A 130 6.02 18.60 11.54
CA THR A 130 6.01 19.77 10.64
C THR A 130 5.25 19.54 9.35
N ARG A 131 5.02 18.30 8.95
CA ARG A 131 4.26 18.02 7.72
C ARG A 131 2.81 18.46 7.85
N ASP A 132 2.27 18.94 6.75
CA ASP A 132 0.90 19.44 6.62
C ASP A 132 -0.02 18.49 5.83
N TYR A 133 0.45 17.28 5.55
CA TYR A 133 -0.27 16.17 4.89
C TYR A 133 -0.33 14.92 5.74
N SER A 134 -1.21 13.99 5.39
CA SER A 134 -1.35 12.72 6.10
C SER A 134 -0.71 11.56 5.34
N ILE A 135 -0.12 10.62 6.07
CA ILE A 135 0.31 9.33 5.54
C ILE A 135 -0.68 8.26 6.01
N VAL A 136 -1.25 7.51 5.08
CA VAL A 136 -2.10 6.35 5.37
C VAL A 136 -1.38 5.10 4.91
N LEU A 137 -1.14 4.16 5.80
CA LEU A 137 -0.47 2.90 5.52
C LEU A 137 -1.45 1.73 5.61
N ASN A 138 -1.54 0.96 4.53
CA ASN A 138 -2.23 -0.32 4.54
C ASN A 138 -1.20 -1.46 4.63
N PRO A 139 -1.06 -2.13 5.80
CA PRO A 139 0.04 -3.06 6.04
C PRO A 139 -0.09 -4.38 5.28
N THR A 140 -1.25 -4.74 4.80
CA THR A 140 -1.57 -6.02 4.15
C THR A 140 -1.06 -7.26 4.92
N ASN A 141 -1.31 -8.46 4.43
CA ASN A 141 -0.81 -9.69 5.05
C ASN A 141 0.71 -9.91 4.88
N THR A 142 1.40 -9.01 4.21
CA THR A 142 2.84 -9.10 3.93
C THR A 142 3.71 -8.35 4.93
N LEU A 143 3.11 -7.70 5.91
CA LEU A 143 3.82 -6.92 6.93
C LEU A 143 4.92 -7.72 7.64
N HIS A 144 4.73 -9.02 7.83
CA HIS A 144 5.73 -9.91 8.44
C HIS A 144 7.03 -10.05 7.64
N MET A 145 7.04 -9.63 6.36
CA MET A 145 8.20 -9.66 5.46
C MET A 145 8.93 -8.32 5.39
N VAL A 146 8.33 -7.25 5.89
CA VAL A 146 8.96 -5.92 5.93
C VAL A 146 10.14 -5.96 6.91
N SER A 147 11.28 -5.35 6.57
CA SER A 147 12.44 -5.30 7.46
C SER A 147 12.12 -4.53 8.75
N ASP A 148 12.81 -4.88 9.84
CA ASP A 148 12.60 -4.19 11.13
C ASP A 148 12.95 -2.71 11.02
N HIS A 149 14.06 -2.38 10.35
CA HIS A 149 14.49 -1.00 10.11
C HIS A 149 13.37 -0.18 9.43
N LEU A 150 12.83 -0.65 8.30
CA LEU A 150 11.77 0.07 7.60
C LEU A 150 10.48 0.16 8.43
N LEU A 151 10.19 -0.87 9.23
CA LEU A 151 9.03 -0.82 10.13
C LEU A 151 9.21 0.26 11.21
N GLU A 152 10.41 0.40 11.77
CA GLU A 152 10.74 1.46 12.73
C GLU A 152 10.54 2.85 12.10
N ASP A 153 11.04 3.06 10.88
CA ASP A 153 10.87 4.33 10.15
C ASP A 153 9.40 4.63 9.87
N LEU A 154 8.63 3.61 9.48
CA LEU A 154 7.18 3.74 9.29
C LEU A 154 6.45 4.15 10.58
N VAL A 155 6.85 3.61 11.73
CA VAL A 155 6.28 3.99 13.03
C VAL A 155 6.67 5.42 13.40
N LEU A 156 7.93 5.80 13.17
CA LEU A 156 8.43 7.14 13.48
C LEU A 156 7.69 8.26 12.75
N VAL A 157 7.27 8.03 11.51
CA VAL A 157 6.49 9.03 10.76
C VAL A 157 5.03 9.08 11.17
N ARG A 158 4.58 8.31 12.16
CA ARG A 158 3.21 8.31 12.71
C ARG A 158 2.13 8.28 11.63
N PRO A 159 2.02 7.21 10.84
CA PRO A 159 0.99 7.09 9.82
C PRO A 159 -0.37 6.75 10.45
N ILE A 160 -1.42 6.95 9.68
CA ILE A 160 -2.73 6.37 9.97
C ILE A 160 -2.69 4.92 9.47
N TRP A 161 -2.78 3.96 10.37
CA TRP A 161 -2.79 2.54 10.04
C TRP A 161 -4.18 2.09 9.59
N SER A 162 -4.32 1.71 8.31
CA SER A 162 -5.54 1.14 7.76
C SER A 162 -5.40 -0.38 7.67
N CYS A 163 -5.82 -1.09 8.69
CA CYS A 163 -5.61 -2.54 8.81
C CYS A 163 -6.87 -3.27 9.28
N ASN A 164 -6.98 -4.53 8.87
CA ASN A 164 -7.95 -5.45 9.46
C ASN A 164 -7.40 -6.02 10.79
N ARG A 165 -8.27 -6.76 11.52
CA ARG A 165 -7.89 -7.33 12.83
C ARG A 165 -6.62 -8.18 12.79
N GLN A 166 -6.43 -9.01 11.76
CA GLN A 166 -5.26 -9.88 11.67
C GLN A 166 -3.99 -9.08 11.37
N GLU A 167 -4.07 -8.10 10.48
CA GLU A 167 -2.98 -7.19 10.17
C GLU A 167 -2.57 -6.38 11.39
N ALA A 168 -3.55 -5.88 12.15
CA ALA A 168 -3.31 -5.16 13.40
C ALA A 168 -2.62 -6.03 14.46
N ARG A 169 -2.97 -7.31 14.59
CA ARG A 169 -2.27 -8.25 15.46
C ARG A 169 -0.82 -8.46 15.02
N THR A 170 -0.60 -8.70 13.73
CA THR A 170 0.76 -8.86 13.20
C THR A 170 1.61 -7.61 13.46
N LEU A 171 1.03 -6.42 13.32
CA LEU A 171 1.70 -5.16 13.63
C LEU A 171 2.05 -5.08 15.12
N ALA A 172 1.08 -5.36 15.99
CA ALA A 172 1.26 -5.33 17.44
C ALA A 172 2.34 -6.33 17.89
N ASP A 173 2.30 -7.57 17.39
CA ASP A 173 3.29 -8.60 17.68
C ASP A 173 4.71 -8.14 17.29
N ARG A 174 4.84 -7.54 16.11
CA ARG A 174 6.13 -7.01 15.64
C ARG A 174 6.66 -5.83 16.43
N LEU A 175 5.76 -5.01 16.96
CA LEU A 175 6.12 -3.85 17.81
C LEU A 175 6.23 -4.21 19.29
N GLY A 176 6.01 -5.48 19.67
CA GLY A 176 6.02 -5.92 21.05
C GLY A 176 4.89 -5.33 21.91
N VAL A 177 3.78 -4.93 21.26
CA VAL A 177 2.60 -4.38 21.93
C VAL A 177 1.59 -5.49 22.20
N PHE A 178 1.19 -5.63 23.45
CA PHE A 178 0.19 -6.64 23.84
C PHE A 178 -1.22 -6.17 23.44
N VAL A 179 -1.92 -6.98 22.65
CA VAL A 179 -3.33 -6.78 22.31
C VAL A 179 -4.17 -7.79 23.05
N ASP A 180 -5.02 -7.32 23.98
CA ASP A 180 -5.93 -8.18 24.71
C ASP A 180 -7.17 -8.52 23.86
N ASP A 181 -7.19 -9.75 23.36
CA ASP A 181 -8.30 -10.28 22.57
C ASP A 181 -9.55 -10.66 23.39
N SER A 182 -9.42 -10.83 24.69
CA SER A 182 -10.54 -11.23 25.55
C SER A 182 -11.62 -10.16 25.62
N LEU A 183 -11.27 -8.90 25.43
CA LEU A 183 -12.18 -7.76 25.42
C LEU A 183 -12.89 -7.54 24.07
N SER A 184 -12.53 -8.28 23.04
CA SER A 184 -13.07 -8.12 21.68
C SER A 184 -14.49 -8.71 21.51
N MET A 185 -15.01 -9.43 22.47
CA MET A 185 -16.34 -10.05 22.41
C MET A 185 -17.47 -9.11 22.86
N THR A 186 -17.16 -8.00 23.48
CA THR A 186 -18.12 -6.94 23.81
C THR A 186 -17.94 -5.76 22.89
N VAL A 187 -19.00 -5.39 22.19
CA VAL A 187 -19.05 -4.26 21.27
C VAL A 187 -18.36 -3.04 21.91
N GLY A 188 -17.17 -2.68 21.45
CA GLY A 188 -16.65 -1.33 21.48
C GLY A 188 -15.51 -0.97 22.45
N GLY A 189 -14.91 -1.89 23.24
CA GLY A 189 -13.97 -1.42 24.26
C GLY A 189 -12.48 -1.76 24.07
N GLY A 190 -12.13 -3.02 24.16
CA GLY A 190 -10.73 -3.40 24.37
C GLY A 190 -9.80 -3.34 23.15
N PHE A 191 -10.30 -3.68 21.97
CA PHE A 191 -9.50 -3.63 20.74
C PHE A 191 -9.20 -2.18 20.33
N ASP A 192 -10.17 -1.28 20.50
CA ASP A 192 -10.00 0.15 20.23
C ASP A 192 -8.94 0.80 21.13
N ASP A 193 -8.89 0.41 22.41
CA ASP A 193 -7.91 0.98 23.36
C ASP A 193 -6.50 0.43 23.10
N SER A 194 -6.37 -0.82 22.70
CA SER A 194 -5.09 -1.39 22.28
C SER A 194 -4.61 -0.78 20.96
N MET A 195 -5.52 -0.51 20.02
CA MET A 195 -5.17 0.18 18.77
C MET A 195 -4.77 1.64 18.99
N LYS A 196 -5.36 2.34 19.97
CA LYS A 196 -4.93 3.68 20.37
C LYS A 196 -3.51 3.69 20.94
N ALA A 197 -3.10 2.62 21.63
CA ALA A 197 -1.74 2.48 22.14
C ALA A 197 -0.70 2.32 21.00
N LEU A 198 -1.10 1.81 19.83
CA LEU A 198 -0.24 1.74 18.63
C LEU A 198 -0.12 3.09 17.91
N CYS A 199 -1.05 4.03 18.18
CA CYS A 199 -1.09 5.33 17.52
C CYS A 199 -0.51 6.47 18.36
N ASN A 200 -0.09 6.22 19.61
CA ASN A 200 0.54 7.17 20.53
C ASN A 200 2.03 6.91 20.70
#